data_9362c60f85b2408f6446923d54af8917
#
_entry.id   9362c60f85b2408f6446923d54af8917
#
_cell.length_a   1.000
_cell.length_b   1.000
_cell.length_c   1.000
_cell.angle_alpha   90.00
_cell.angle_beta   90.00
_cell.angle_gamma   90.00
#
_symmetry.space_group_name_H-M   'P 1'
#
loop_
_entity.id
_entity.type
_entity.pdbx_description
1 polymer ?
#
loop_
_entity_poly.entity_id
_entity_poly.type
_entity_poly.pdbx_seq_one_letter_code
_entity_poly.pdbx_strand_id
1 'polypeptide(L)'
;ENYLMDRATPFGRIVQHATTHFVTRQVFTGAGKVGCELPFRDRSYLPYQVTQRADFFEEEVGLETTLKRPIINTRDEPHADPLRYRRLHVIVGDANLCEVATFLKVGTTAIILAMVEDDFLDGTVAIRDPVRAMQAVSWDVNLTGLVTLTDNRTATALELQWGLLEAAQKYLREQGTDAVGGPVA
;
A
#
# COMPACT_ATOMS: atom_id res chain seq x y z
N GLU A 1 -9.14 -5.78 2.54
CA GLU A 1 -8.18 -6.55 3.32
C GLU A 1 -8.24 -6.11 4.79
N ASN A 2 -7.93 -7.03 5.70
CA ASN A 2 -7.83 -6.69 7.12
C ASN A 2 -6.60 -7.40 7.69
N TYR A 3 -5.77 -6.64 8.36
CA TYR A 3 -4.57 -7.15 9.02
C TYR A 3 -4.67 -6.90 10.52
N LEU A 4 -4.33 -7.92 11.30
CA LEU A 4 -4.22 -7.81 12.75
C LEU A 4 -2.79 -7.39 13.08
N MET A 5 -2.65 -6.29 13.80
CA MET A 5 -1.35 -5.71 14.17
C MET A 5 -1.24 -5.56 15.68
N ASP A 6 -0.02 -5.54 16.18
CA ASP A 6 0.24 -5.24 17.60
C ASP A 6 -0.24 -3.81 17.91
N ARG A 7 -1.01 -3.69 18.99
CA ARG A 7 -1.51 -2.41 19.52
C ARG A 7 -0.38 -1.46 19.91
N ALA A 8 0.76 -2.00 20.35
CA ALA A 8 1.91 -1.21 20.75
C ALA A 8 2.57 -0.46 19.57
N THR A 9 2.38 -0.94 18.34
CA THR A 9 2.92 -0.27 17.15
C THR A 9 2.29 1.12 16.99
N PRO A 10 3.08 2.21 16.99
CA PRO A 10 2.53 3.55 16.83
C PRO A 10 1.80 3.71 15.48
N PHE A 11 0.58 4.25 15.50
CA PHE A 11 -0.21 4.42 14.28
C PHE A 11 0.48 5.31 13.24
N GLY A 12 1.19 6.35 13.69
CA GLY A 12 1.99 7.22 12.82
C GLY A 12 3.08 6.46 12.03
N ARG A 13 3.68 5.41 12.64
CA ARG A 13 4.65 4.54 11.97
C ARG A 13 3.98 3.72 10.87
N ILE A 14 2.78 3.20 11.11
CA ILE A 14 2.00 2.51 10.08
C ILE A 14 1.73 3.44 8.90
N VAL A 15 1.26 4.67 9.17
CA VAL A 15 1.03 5.67 8.13
C VAL A 15 2.31 5.94 7.33
N GLN A 16 3.41 6.22 8.02
CA GLN A 16 4.67 6.60 7.40
C GLN A 16 5.22 5.54 6.44
N HIS A 17 5.18 4.27 6.82
CA HIS A 17 5.85 3.20 6.08
C HIS A 17 4.91 2.41 5.17
N ALA A 18 3.66 2.15 5.59
CA ALA A 18 2.74 1.36 4.78
C ALA A 18 2.14 2.16 3.60
N THR A 19 2.04 3.50 3.69
CA THR A 19 1.47 4.31 2.62
C THR A 19 2.23 4.16 1.30
N THR A 20 3.56 4.18 1.34
CA THR A 20 4.39 3.99 0.13
C THR A 20 4.10 2.64 -0.53
N HIS A 21 4.01 1.56 0.26
CA HIS A 21 3.64 0.24 -0.24
C HIS A 21 2.25 0.25 -0.86
N PHE A 22 1.24 0.79 -0.18
CA PHE A 22 -0.14 0.81 -0.67
C PHE A 22 -0.32 1.62 -1.95
N VAL A 23 0.40 2.73 -2.09
CA VAL A 23 0.38 3.56 -3.30
C VAL A 23 1.03 2.83 -4.48
N THR A 24 2.13 2.12 -4.25
CA THR A 24 2.97 1.60 -5.35
C THR A 24 2.73 0.13 -5.67
N ARG A 25 2.20 -0.70 -4.75
CA ARG A 25 1.92 -2.12 -5.00
C ARG A 25 0.90 -2.38 -6.11
N GLN A 26 0.12 -1.37 -6.50
CA GLN A 26 -0.82 -1.49 -7.62
C GLN A 26 -0.15 -1.89 -8.94
N VAL A 27 1.15 -1.65 -9.10
CA VAL A 27 1.90 -2.04 -10.31
C VAL A 27 1.91 -3.56 -10.55
N PHE A 28 1.72 -4.37 -9.50
CA PHE A 28 1.64 -5.83 -9.61
C PHE A 28 0.32 -6.43 -9.07
N THR A 29 -0.52 -5.62 -8.40
CA THR A 29 -1.80 -6.07 -7.85
C THR A 29 -3.00 -5.39 -8.51
N GLY A 30 -2.79 -4.46 -9.42
CA GLY A 30 -3.86 -3.79 -10.14
C GLY A 30 -4.62 -4.76 -11.06
N ALA A 31 -5.93 -4.62 -11.11
CA ALA A 31 -6.82 -5.46 -11.94
C ALA A 31 -7.29 -4.75 -13.21
N GLY A 32 -6.77 -3.56 -13.47
CA GLY A 32 -7.07 -2.78 -14.66
C GLY A 32 -8.45 -2.08 -14.66
N LYS A 33 -8.50 -0.93 -15.29
CA LYS A 33 -9.72 -0.15 -15.47
C LYS A 33 -9.71 0.57 -16.80
N VAL A 34 -10.85 0.67 -17.44
CA VAL A 34 -11.09 1.51 -18.63
C VAL A 34 -11.62 2.88 -18.19
N GLY A 35 -10.98 3.95 -18.66
CA GLY A 35 -11.41 5.32 -18.39
C GLY A 35 -11.00 5.84 -17.01
N CYS A 36 -11.59 6.96 -16.60
CA CYS A 36 -11.32 7.71 -15.38
C CYS A 36 -12.64 8.17 -14.76
N GLU A 37 -12.74 8.13 -13.42
CA GLU A 37 -13.92 8.61 -12.68
C GLU A 37 -13.79 10.08 -12.25
N LEU A 38 -12.62 10.67 -12.38
CA LEU A 38 -12.41 12.05 -11.97
C LEU A 38 -13.12 13.02 -12.93
N PRO A 39 -13.95 13.95 -12.42
CA PRO A 39 -14.83 14.79 -13.26
C PRO A 39 -14.10 15.78 -14.16
N PHE A 40 -12.84 16.07 -13.86
CA PHE A 40 -12.01 17.04 -14.60
C PHE A 40 -11.10 16.41 -15.67
N ARG A 41 -11.21 15.08 -15.86
CA ARG A 41 -10.40 14.37 -16.85
C ARG A 41 -11.28 13.91 -18.00
N ASP A 42 -10.90 14.32 -19.21
CA ASP A 42 -11.50 13.77 -20.43
C ASP A 42 -11.18 12.27 -20.48
N ARG A 43 -12.23 11.44 -20.49
CA ARG A 43 -12.12 9.98 -20.57
C ARG A 43 -11.37 9.50 -21.80
N SER A 44 -11.37 10.29 -22.89
CA SER A 44 -10.60 9.98 -24.09
C SER A 44 -9.09 10.11 -23.90
N TYR A 45 -8.67 10.95 -22.93
CA TYR A 45 -7.25 11.16 -22.60
C TYR A 45 -6.67 10.02 -21.77
N LEU A 46 -7.47 9.31 -20.98
CA LEU A 46 -7.01 8.22 -20.13
C LEU A 46 -7.82 6.95 -20.45
N PRO A 47 -7.49 6.24 -21.54
CA PRO A 47 -8.28 5.09 -22.00
C PRO A 47 -8.17 3.89 -21.05
N TYR A 48 -7.07 3.76 -20.30
CA TYR A 48 -6.80 2.64 -19.41
C TYR A 48 -6.01 3.04 -18.17
N GLN A 49 -6.26 2.36 -17.05
CA GLN A 49 -5.55 2.52 -15.78
C GLN A 49 -5.11 1.17 -15.22
N VAL A 50 -4.06 1.18 -14.39
CA VAL A 50 -3.51 -0.03 -13.73
C VAL A 50 -4.48 -0.57 -12.68
N THR A 51 -5.14 0.29 -11.90
CA THR A 51 -6.03 -0.12 -10.82
C THR A 51 -7.44 0.41 -11.00
N GLN A 52 -8.42 -0.32 -10.45
CA GLN A 52 -9.84 0.08 -10.47
C GLN A 52 -10.17 1.18 -9.46
N ARG A 53 -9.31 1.39 -8.46
CA ARG A 53 -9.69 2.13 -7.25
C ARG A 53 -9.03 3.49 -7.07
N ALA A 54 -7.91 3.79 -7.74
CA ALA A 54 -7.10 4.99 -7.49
C ALA A 54 -7.90 6.30 -7.57
N ASP A 55 -8.84 6.42 -8.50
CA ASP A 55 -9.66 7.64 -8.68
C ASP A 55 -10.55 7.98 -7.48
N PHE A 56 -10.80 7.02 -6.58
CA PHE A 56 -11.71 7.17 -5.45
C PHE A 56 -11.02 7.59 -4.16
N PHE A 57 -9.68 7.72 -4.14
CA PHE A 57 -8.94 8.13 -2.95
C PHE A 57 -8.73 9.63 -2.96
N GLU A 58 -9.10 10.27 -1.84
CA GLU A 58 -9.08 11.71 -1.66
C GLU A 58 -8.26 12.14 -0.43
N GLU A 59 -7.97 11.22 0.48
CA GLU A 59 -7.25 11.48 1.72
C GLU A 59 -6.14 10.46 1.95
N GLU A 60 -5.07 10.85 2.62
CA GLU A 60 -4.02 9.92 3.04
C GLU A 60 -4.51 9.06 4.20
N VAL A 61 -5.09 9.69 5.23
CA VAL A 61 -5.57 9.04 6.46
C VAL A 61 -6.98 9.51 6.77
N GLY A 62 -7.89 8.61 7.06
CA GLY A 62 -9.26 8.96 7.40
C GLY A 62 -10.09 7.76 7.85
N LEU A 63 -11.34 8.00 8.23
CA LEU A 63 -12.29 6.99 8.73
C LEU A 63 -13.27 6.50 7.66
N GLU A 64 -13.53 7.32 6.66
CA GLU A 64 -14.59 7.09 5.68
C GLU A 64 -14.25 5.93 4.73
N THR A 65 -15.26 5.25 4.24
CA THR A 65 -15.09 4.15 3.28
C THR A 65 -15.87 4.36 1.99
N THR A 66 -16.75 5.33 1.96
CA THR A 66 -17.66 5.60 0.83
C THR A 66 -17.33 6.91 0.13
N LEU A 67 -17.19 7.98 0.90
CA LEU A 67 -16.78 9.31 0.42
C LEU A 67 -15.43 9.64 1.03
N LYS A 68 -14.60 10.47 0.38
CA LYS A 68 -13.27 10.87 0.86
C LYS A 68 -12.44 9.67 1.35
N ARG A 69 -12.37 8.65 0.51
CA ARG A 69 -11.70 7.41 0.88
C ARG A 69 -10.23 7.65 1.18
N PRO A 70 -9.74 7.21 2.36
CA PRO A 70 -8.34 7.34 2.72
C PRO A 70 -7.52 6.14 2.23
N ILE A 71 -6.24 6.36 1.97
CA ILE A 71 -5.28 5.28 1.71
C ILE A 71 -5.10 4.44 2.97
N ILE A 72 -4.92 5.10 4.14
CA ILE A 72 -4.87 4.44 5.45
C ILE A 72 -6.18 4.72 6.20
N ASN A 73 -6.96 3.66 6.41
CA ASN A 73 -8.22 3.79 7.15
C ASN A 73 -7.98 3.67 8.67
N THR A 74 -8.61 4.56 9.43
CA THR A 74 -8.46 4.62 10.89
C THR A 74 -9.43 3.70 11.66
N ARG A 75 -10.23 2.91 10.97
CA ARG A 75 -11.07 1.89 11.61
C ARG A 75 -10.20 0.85 12.29
N ASP A 76 -10.42 0.66 13.58
CA ASP A 76 -9.51 -0.05 14.46
C ASP A 76 -10.20 -1.13 15.32
N GLU A 77 -11.46 -1.47 15.02
CA GLU A 77 -12.19 -2.48 15.81
C GLU A 77 -11.67 -3.90 15.45
N PRO A 78 -10.75 -4.49 16.22
CA PRO A 78 -10.28 -5.85 15.98
C PRO A 78 -11.32 -6.87 16.39
N HIS A 79 -11.42 -7.98 15.67
CA HIS A 79 -12.16 -9.16 16.11
C HIS A 79 -11.28 -10.04 17.03
N ALA A 80 -10.55 -9.40 17.95
CA ALA A 80 -9.58 -9.98 18.87
C ALA A 80 -9.50 -9.08 20.12
N ASP A 81 -8.60 -9.42 21.08
CA ASP A 81 -8.37 -8.59 22.27
C ASP A 81 -7.91 -7.16 21.87
N PRO A 82 -8.73 -6.13 22.10
CA PRO A 82 -8.42 -4.76 21.69
C PRO A 82 -7.30 -4.11 22.53
N LEU A 83 -6.91 -4.69 23.66
CA LEU A 83 -5.77 -4.22 24.43
C LEU A 83 -4.44 -4.67 23.83
N ARG A 84 -4.44 -5.76 23.08
CA ARG A 84 -3.25 -6.34 22.45
C ARG A 84 -3.16 -6.04 20.97
N TYR A 85 -4.28 -5.94 20.26
CA TYR A 85 -4.32 -5.90 18.81
C TYR A 85 -5.11 -4.70 18.31
N ARG A 86 -4.74 -4.23 17.14
CA ARG A 86 -5.53 -3.35 16.29
C ARG A 86 -5.82 -4.01 14.95
N ARG A 87 -6.88 -3.60 14.32
CA ARG A 87 -7.17 -3.95 12.94
C ARG A 87 -6.72 -2.84 12.00
N LEU A 88 -5.82 -3.15 11.08
CA LEU A 88 -5.59 -2.27 9.92
C LEU A 88 -6.57 -2.66 8.82
N HIS A 89 -7.53 -1.78 8.55
CA HIS A 89 -8.51 -1.94 7.49
C HIS A 89 -8.00 -1.33 6.20
N VAL A 90 -7.69 -2.16 5.19
CA VAL A 90 -7.09 -1.74 3.92
C VAL A 90 -8.13 -1.82 2.81
N ILE A 91 -8.43 -0.68 2.18
CA ILE A 91 -9.44 -0.56 1.13
C ILE A 91 -8.86 -0.22 -0.25
N VAL A 92 -7.53 -0.08 -0.36
CA VAL A 92 -6.87 0.36 -1.59
C VAL A 92 -6.72 -0.74 -2.64
N GLY A 93 -6.75 -2.01 -2.24
CA GLY A 93 -6.52 -3.13 -3.16
C GLY A 93 -7.71 -3.41 -4.07
N ASP A 94 -7.41 -3.75 -5.31
CA ASP A 94 -8.39 -4.24 -6.26
C ASP A 94 -8.87 -5.66 -5.88
N ALA A 95 -10.03 -6.04 -6.38
CA ALA A 95 -10.51 -7.42 -6.35
C ALA A 95 -9.77 -8.24 -7.41
N ASN A 96 -8.87 -9.11 -6.98
CA ASN A 96 -8.14 -9.99 -7.88
C ASN A 96 -8.87 -11.33 -8.03
N LEU A 97 -9.03 -11.79 -9.27
CA LEU A 97 -9.60 -13.10 -9.59
C LEU A 97 -8.52 -14.20 -9.68
N CYS A 98 -7.25 -13.81 -9.79
CA CYS A 98 -6.10 -14.72 -9.85
C CYS A 98 -5.54 -14.94 -8.44
N GLU A 99 -5.34 -16.21 -8.06
CA GLU A 99 -4.80 -16.60 -6.77
C GLU A 99 -3.40 -16.03 -6.54
N VAL A 100 -2.56 -16.03 -7.58
CA VAL A 100 -1.18 -15.50 -7.51
C VAL A 100 -1.20 -14.00 -7.16
N ALA A 101 -2.05 -13.20 -7.83
CA ALA A 101 -2.17 -11.78 -7.53
C ALA A 101 -2.71 -11.53 -6.11
N THR A 102 -3.65 -12.36 -5.65
CA THR A 102 -4.18 -12.31 -4.29
C THR A 102 -3.10 -12.66 -3.27
N PHE A 103 -2.36 -13.74 -3.51
CA PHE A 103 -1.25 -14.18 -2.66
C PHE A 103 -0.17 -13.09 -2.54
N LEU A 104 0.28 -12.53 -3.67
CA LEU A 104 1.25 -11.45 -3.67
C LEU A 104 0.73 -10.22 -2.92
N LYS A 105 -0.51 -9.81 -3.16
CA LYS A 105 -1.11 -8.66 -2.48
C LYS A 105 -1.12 -8.81 -0.96
N VAL A 106 -1.61 -9.95 -0.47
CA VAL A 106 -1.74 -10.19 0.97
C VAL A 106 -0.37 -10.48 1.60
N GLY A 107 0.43 -11.34 0.96
CA GLY A 107 1.72 -11.78 1.49
C GLY A 107 2.74 -10.64 1.55
N THR A 108 2.90 -9.84 0.49
CA THR A 108 3.83 -8.70 0.52
C THR A 108 3.41 -7.68 1.57
N THR A 109 2.10 -7.43 1.70
CA THR A 109 1.61 -6.52 2.74
C THR A 109 1.87 -7.06 4.14
N ALA A 110 1.67 -8.36 4.39
CA ALA A 110 1.96 -8.96 5.69
C ALA A 110 3.44 -8.80 6.07
N ILE A 111 4.37 -9.00 5.12
CA ILE A 111 5.81 -8.80 5.35
C ILE A 111 6.11 -7.33 5.66
N ILE A 112 5.56 -6.39 4.90
CA ILE A 112 5.75 -4.95 5.14
C ILE A 112 5.24 -4.57 6.54
N LEU A 113 4.07 -5.06 6.95
CA LEU A 113 3.51 -4.75 8.26
C LEU A 113 4.34 -5.36 9.40
N ALA A 114 4.89 -6.56 9.24
CA ALA A 114 5.84 -7.14 10.20
C ALA A 114 7.08 -6.26 10.35
N MET A 115 7.67 -5.79 9.24
CA MET A 115 8.79 -4.84 9.28
C MET A 115 8.43 -3.51 9.97
N VAL A 116 7.16 -3.04 9.83
CA VAL A 116 6.67 -1.85 10.53
C VAL A 116 6.55 -2.09 12.03
N GLU A 117 6.06 -3.27 12.45
CA GLU A 117 5.96 -3.65 13.87
C GLU A 117 7.34 -3.70 14.53
N ASP A 118 8.33 -4.25 13.84
CA ASP A 118 9.71 -4.42 14.32
C ASP A 118 10.60 -3.18 14.11
N ASP A 119 10.03 -2.06 13.64
CA ASP A 119 10.78 -0.81 13.37
C ASP A 119 11.93 -0.98 12.37
N PHE A 120 11.79 -1.91 11.45
CA PHE A 120 12.85 -2.28 10.51
C PHE A 120 12.96 -1.33 9.30
N LEU A 121 11.93 -0.54 9.04
CA LEU A 121 11.87 0.38 7.90
C LEU A 121 12.40 1.80 8.22
N ASP A 122 13.13 1.94 9.32
CA ASP A 122 13.73 3.22 9.69
C ASP A 122 14.65 3.75 8.59
N GLY A 123 14.52 5.05 8.27
CA GLY A 123 15.27 5.69 7.18
C GLY A 123 14.66 5.51 5.78
N THR A 124 13.57 4.78 5.63
CA THR A 124 12.85 4.75 4.35
C THR A 124 12.17 6.09 4.08
N VAL A 125 12.24 6.53 2.83
CA VAL A 125 11.68 7.82 2.42
C VAL A 125 10.24 7.63 1.95
N ALA A 126 9.32 8.43 2.51
CA ALA A 126 7.91 8.38 2.16
C ALA A 126 7.59 9.19 0.90
N ILE A 127 6.48 8.87 0.26
CA ILE A 127 5.91 9.66 -0.84
C ILE A 127 5.35 10.98 -0.26
N ARG A 128 5.65 12.12 -0.92
CA ARG A 128 5.25 13.45 -0.45
C ARG A 128 3.74 13.71 -0.53
N ASP A 129 3.11 13.32 -1.63
CA ASP A 129 1.68 13.50 -1.88
C ASP A 129 1.10 12.15 -2.32
N PRO A 130 0.76 11.29 -1.35
CA PRO A 130 0.40 9.91 -1.65
C PRO A 130 -0.92 9.79 -2.42
N VAL A 131 -1.86 10.71 -2.25
CA VAL A 131 -3.14 10.69 -2.99
C VAL A 131 -2.90 10.96 -4.47
N ARG A 132 -2.15 12.00 -4.79
CA ARG A 132 -1.77 12.31 -6.18
C ARG A 132 -0.89 11.22 -6.78
N ALA A 133 0.06 10.71 -5.99
CA ALA A 133 0.93 9.63 -6.44
C ALA A 133 0.13 8.36 -6.76
N MET A 134 -0.87 8.00 -5.95
CA MET A 134 -1.74 6.86 -6.20
C MET A 134 -2.45 6.95 -7.54
N GLN A 135 -3.01 8.12 -7.86
CA GLN A 135 -3.65 8.38 -9.13
C GLN A 135 -2.64 8.36 -10.29
N ALA A 136 -1.50 9.05 -10.12
CA ALA A 136 -0.46 9.13 -11.15
C ALA A 136 0.11 7.75 -11.50
N VAL A 137 0.38 6.90 -10.50
CA VAL A 137 0.86 5.53 -10.70
C VAL A 137 -0.20 4.68 -11.41
N SER A 138 -1.49 4.84 -11.09
CA SER A 138 -2.56 4.12 -11.78
C SER A 138 -2.67 4.51 -13.25
N TRP A 139 -2.44 5.77 -13.58
CA TRP A 139 -2.55 6.29 -14.95
C TRP A 139 -1.34 5.96 -15.82
N ASP A 140 -0.21 5.63 -15.21
CA ASP A 140 1.02 5.28 -15.91
C ASP A 140 1.12 3.78 -16.18
N VAL A 141 0.50 3.35 -17.26
CA VAL A 141 0.53 1.94 -17.68
C VAL A 141 1.92 1.48 -18.16
N ASN A 142 2.85 2.42 -18.42
CA ASN A 142 4.22 2.10 -18.81
C ASN A 142 5.15 1.95 -17.60
N LEU A 143 4.71 2.30 -16.38
CA LEU A 143 5.45 2.22 -15.12
C LEU A 143 6.75 3.04 -15.09
N THR A 144 6.79 4.14 -15.84
CA THR A 144 7.95 5.05 -15.98
C THR A 144 7.76 6.39 -15.27
N GLY A 145 6.54 6.68 -14.83
CA GLY A 145 6.18 7.92 -14.15
C GLY A 145 6.87 8.07 -12.81
N LEU A 146 7.35 9.30 -12.56
CA LEU A 146 8.06 9.63 -11.34
C LEU A 146 7.11 10.17 -10.27
N VAL A 147 7.24 9.69 -9.04
CA VAL A 147 6.63 10.27 -7.84
C VAL A 147 7.68 11.00 -7.02
N THR A 148 7.26 12.08 -6.35
CA THR A 148 8.16 12.88 -5.51
C THR A 148 8.15 12.36 -4.08
N LEU A 149 9.34 12.22 -3.51
CA LEU A 149 9.56 11.77 -2.14
C LEU A 149 9.66 12.96 -1.18
N THR A 150 9.57 12.71 0.11
CA THR A 150 9.63 13.74 1.16
C THR A 150 10.98 14.46 1.23
N ASP A 151 12.05 13.81 0.77
CA ASP A 151 13.40 14.38 0.68
C ASP A 151 13.70 15.08 -0.66
N ASN A 152 12.68 15.32 -1.49
CA ASN A 152 12.74 15.91 -2.83
C ASN A 152 13.35 15.04 -3.93
N ARG A 153 13.78 13.83 -3.64
CA ARG A 153 14.13 12.88 -4.71
C ARG A 153 12.87 12.44 -5.45
N THR A 154 13.06 11.84 -6.60
CA THR A 154 12.00 11.21 -7.39
C THR A 154 12.35 9.75 -7.65
N ALA A 155 11.32 8.90 -7.72
CA ALA A 155 11.47 7.50 -8.08
C ALA A 155 10.21 7.01 -8.81
N THR A 156 10.33 5.97 -9.60
CA THR A 156 9.18 5.25 -10.14
C THR A 156 8.53 4.38 -9.06
N ALA A 157 7.26 4.03 -9.24
CA ALA A 157 6.58 3.09 -8.36
C ALA A 157 7.30 1.72 -8.31
N LEU A 158 7.88 1.32 -9.44
CA LEU A 158 8.63 0.06 -9.55
C LEU A 158 9.93 0.09 -8.72
N GLU A 159 10.71 1.19 -8.82
CA GLU A 159 11.92 1.36 -8.01
C GLU A 159 11.60 1.33 -6.50
N LEU A 160 10.50 1.96 -6.08
CA LEU A 160 10.08 1.93 -4.67
C LEU A 160 9.69 0.51 -4.23
N GLN A 161 9.02 -0.27 -5.06
CA GLN A 161 8.71 -1.67 -4.75
C GLN A 161 9.96 -2.56 -4.72
N TRP A 162 10.95 -2.34 -5.60
CA TRP A 162 12.24 -3.02 -5.52
C TRP A 162 12.98 -2.71 -4.22
N GLY A 163 13.00 -1.45 -3.79
CA GLY A 163 13.58 -1.06 -2.50
C GLY A 163 12.91 -1.76 -1.30
N LEU A 164 11.57 -1.88 -1.33
CA LEU A 164 10.81 -2.62 -0.31
C LEU A 164 11.11 -4.13 -0.36
N LEU A 165 11.28 -4.71 -1.53
CA LEU A 165 11.67 -6.11 -1.68
C LEU A 165 13.07 -6.37 -1.11
N GLU A 166 14.05 -5.51 -1.40
CA GLU A 166 15.39 -5.60 -0.83
C GLU A 166 15.38 -5.51 0.70
N ALA A 167 14.59 -4.57 1.25
CA ALA A 167 14.38 -4.46 2.69
C ALA A 167 13.74 -5.73 3.29
N ALA A 168 12.71 -6.29 2.64
CA ALA A 168 12.07 -7.52 3.07
C ALA A 168 13.02 -8.73 3.03
N GLN A 169 13.84 -8.84 1.99
CA GLN A 169 14.87 -9.89 1.92
C GLN A 169 15.92 -9.76 3.03
N LYS A 170 16.32 -8.54 3.37
CA LYS A 170 17.23 -8.28 4.48
C LYS A 170 16.56 -8.66 5.80
N TYR A 171 15.33 -8.21 6.03
CA TYR A 171 14.55 -8.52 7.22
C TYR A 171 14.43 -10.03 7.46
N LEU A 172 14.05 -10.80 6.44
CA LEU A 172 13.91 -12.25 6.55
C LEU A 172 15.26 -12.96 6.81
N ARG A 173 16.37 -12.43 6.31
CA ARG A 173 17.70 -12.95 6.64
C ARG A 173 18.11 -12.71 8.09
N GLU A 174 17.71 -11.57 8.66
CA GLU A 174 18.10 -11.16 10.02
C GLU A 174 17.12 -11.70 11.09
N GLN A 175 15.83 -11.73 10.83
CA GLN A 175 14.80 -12.13 11.79
C GLN A 175 14.28 -13.56 11.58
N GLY A 176 14.59 -14.16 10.43
CA GLY A 176 14.01 -15.46 10.05
C GLY A 176 12.58 -15.38 9.55
N THR A 177 12.03 -16.53 9.16
CA THR A 177 10.67 -16.61 8.60
C THR A 177 9.58 -16.65 9.67
N ASP A 178 9.91 -16.88 10.93
CA ASP A 178 8.93 -16.95 12.04
C ASP A 178 8.24 -15.59 12.25
N ALA A 179 8.93 -14.49 11.99
CA ALA A 179 8.37 -13.15 12.03
C ALA A 179 7.17 -12.92 11.06
N VAL A 180 7.05 -13.77 10.04
CA VAL A 180 5.97 -13.69 9.03
C VAL A 180 5.10 -14.96 9.00
N GLY A 181 5.10 -15.74 10.07
CA GLY A 181 4.26 -16.93 10.21
C GLY A 181 4.96 -18.26 9.88
N GLY A 182 6.29 -18.24 9.76
CA GLY A 182 7.10 -19.43 9.53
C GLY A 182 7.29 -19.77 8.05
N PRO A 183 8.04 -20.85 7.76
CA PRO A 183 8.27 -21.28 6.40
C PRO A 183 6.95 -21.70 5.74
N VAL A 184 6.70 -21.20 4.56
CA VAL A 184 5.63 -21.74 3.71
C VAL A 184 6.07 -23.16 3.31
N ALA A 185 5.35 -24.15 3.80
CA ALA A 185 5.59 -25.55 3.49
C ALA A 185 5.23 -25.86 2.03
#